data_3ca2e6b55eda51359b7ef8d098739680
#
_entry.id   3ca2e6b55eda51359b7ef8d098739680
#
_cell.length_a   1.000
_cell.length_b   1.000
_cell.length_c   1.000
_cell.angle_alpha   90.00
_cell.angle_beta   90.00
_cell.angle_gamma   90.00
#
_symmetry.space_group_name_H-M   'P 1'
#
loop_
_entity.id
_entity.type
_entity.pdbx_description
1 polymer ?
#
loop_
_entity_poly.entity_id
_entity_poly.type
_entity_poly.pdbx_seq_one_letter_code
_entity_poly.pdbx_strand_id
1 'polypeptide(L)'
;MKTLELTGAALNWAVAQCEGKNSVASCYYEDNVPLWLDEAPHPVWEPSSNWAQGGAIIEREGISLYLYSDSEWNSHLGGKEYCATTPLIAAMRCYVASKLGDEVEVPEELLDCVYE
;
A
#
# COMPACT_ATOMS: atom_id res chain seq x y z
N MET A 1 2.10 -9.39 -10.16
CA MET A 1 0.77 -8.87 -9.85
C MET A 1 0.68 -7.42 -10.29
N LYS A 2 -0.41 -7.05 -10.89
CA LYS A 2 -0.56 -5.68 -11.35
C LYS A 2 -0.77 -4.74 -10.18
N THR A 3 -0.09 -3.62 -10.22
CA THR A 3 -0.18 -2.64 -9.15
C THR A 3 -1.62 -2.21 -8.88
N LEU A 4 -2.42 -2.12 -9.92
CA LEU A 4 -3.81 -1.68 -9.75
C LEU A 4 -4.68 -2.72 -9.02
N GLU A 5 -4.16 -3.92 -8.81
CA GLU A 5 -4.88 -4.97 -8.11
C GLU A 5 -4.40 -5.16 -6.68
N LEU A 6 -3.39 -4.41 -6.27
CA LEU A 6 -2.84 -4.57 -4.93
C LEU A 6 -3.80 -4.04 -3.88
N THR A 7 -4.03 -4.84 -2.86
CA THR A 7 -4.82 -4.43 -1.70
C THR A 7 -4.26 -5.12 -0.46
N GLY A 8 -4.68 -4.67 0.71
CA GLY A 8 -4.38 -5.34 1.96
C GLY A 8 -2.91 -5.56 2.18
N ALA A 9 -2.56 -6.76 2.63
CA ALA A 9 -1.19 -7.07 3.01
C ALA A 9 -0.22 -6.92 1.83
N ALA A 10 -0.65 -7.30 0.63
CA ALA A 10 0.22 -7.18 -0.53
C ALA A 10 0.54 -5.73 -0.84
N LEU A 11 -0.45 -4.85 -0.75
CA LEU A 11 -0.21 -3.43 -0.99
C LEU A 11 0.67 -2.85 0.10
N ASN A 12 0.41 -3.20 1.35
CA ASN A 12 1.23 -2.69 2.46
C ASN A 12 2.68 -3.15 2.31
N TRP A 13 2.88 -4.39 1.88
CA TRP A 13 4.22 -4.88 1.63
C TRP A 13 4.91 -4.08 0.54
N ALA A 14 4.19 -3.82 -0.55
CA ALA A 14 4.78 -3.07 -1.66
C ALA A 14 5.16 -1.66 -1.22
N VAL A 15 4.32 -1.02 -0.41
CA VAL A 15 4.64 0.30 0.11
C VAL A 15 5.89 0.24 0.98
N ALA A 16 6.04 -0.82 1.78
CA ALA A 16 7.24 -0.98 2.60
C ALA A 16 8.47 -1.08 1.72
N GLN A 17 8.38 -1.77 0.60
CA GLN A 17 9.51 -1.86 -0.32
C GLN A 17 9.88 -0.48 -0.85
N CYS A 18 8.87 0.33 -1.16
CA CYS A 18 9.12 1.68 -1.62
C CYS A 18 9.79 2.53 -0.54
N GLU A 19 9.48 2.25 0.71
CA GLU A 19 10.07 2.99 1.82
C GLU A 19 11.46 2.51 2.16
N GLY A 20 11.93 1.46 1.50
CA GLY A 20 13.26 0.93 1.76
C GLY A 20 13.37 0.24 3.10
N LYS A 21 12.28 -0.25 3.62
CA LYS A 21 12.29 -0.89 4.93
C LYS A 21 12.39 -2.40 4.80
N ASN A 22 13.02 -3.01 5.80
CA ASN A 22 13.15 -4.46 5.86
C ASN A 22 11.94 -5.01 6.56
N SER A 23 10.81 -4.88 5.92
CA SER A 23 9.59 -5.34 6.53
C SER A 23 9.50 -6.84 6.53
N VAL A 24 8.61 -7.34 7.33
CA VAL A 24 8.30 -8.73 7.33
C VAL A 24 7.53 -9.05 6.07
N ALA A 25 8.00 -9.99 5.34
CA ALA A 25 7.29 -10.40 4.15
C ALA A 25 6.37 -11.56 4.50
N SER A 26 5.60 -11.39 5.54
CA SER A 26 4.84 -12.51 6.01
C SER A 26 3.53 -12.05 6.58
N CYS A 27 2.55 -12.91 6.50
CA CYS A 27 1.20 -12.59 6.93
C CYS A 27 0.74 -13.47 8.08
N TYR A 28 1.66 -14.12 8.75
CA TYR A 28 1.27 -15.04 9.80
C TYR A 28 1.12 -14.36 11.14
N TYR A 29 1.02 -13.08 11.16
CA TYR A 29 0.75 -12.37 12.37
C TYR A 29 -0.73 -12.42 12.67
N GLU A 30 -1.07 -12.01 13.87
CA GLU A 30 -2.47 -11.94 14.22
C GLU A 30 -3.19 -11.12 13.17
N ASP A 31 -4.31 -11.64 12.74
CA ASP A 31 -5.15 -10.97 11.75
C ASP A 31 -4.49 -10.82 10.41
N ASN A 32 -3.44 -11.58 10.14
CA ASN A 32 -2.76 -11.55 8.85
C ASN A 32 -2.30 -10.17 8.47
N VAL A 33 -1.84 -9.40 9.43
CA VAL A 33 -1.35 -8.05 9.19
C VAL A 33 0.16 -8.06 9.33
N PRO A 34 0.88 -7.64 8.29
CA PRO A 34 2.34 -7.60 8.38
C PRO A 34 2.82 -6.65 9.47
N LEU A 35 3.84 -7.05 10.16
CA LEU A 35 4.42 -6.23 11.20
C LEU A 35 5.78 -5.71 10.74
N TRP A 36 6.16 -4.63 11.34
CA TRP A 36 7.43 -3.99 11.07
C TRP A 36 8.46 -4.60 12.00
N LEU A 37 9.32 -5.46 11.51
CA LEU A 37 10.21 -6.21 12.40
C LEU A 37 11.51 -5.51 12.74
N ASP A 38 11.89 -4.51 11.98
CA ASP A 38 13.13 -3.82 12.25
C ASP A 38 12.97 -2.58 13.12
N GLU A 39 11.80 -2.44 13.70
CA GLU A 39 11.53 -1.33 14.62
C GLU A 39 10.89 -1.87 15.88
N ALA A 40 11.22 -1.27 16.99
CA ALA A 40 10.64 -1.69 18.26
C ALA A 40 10.04 -0.49 18.96
N PRO A 41 8.83 -0.62 19.48
CA PRO A 41 7.97 -1.79 19.36
C PRO A 41 7.56 -1.99 17.89
N HIS A 42 7.18 -3.18 17.54
CA HIS A 42 6.91 -3.51 16.15
C HIS A 42 5.47 -3.08 15.81
N PRO A 43 5.29 -1.91 15.23
CA PRO A 43 3.95 -1.45 14.92
C PRO A 43 3.40 -2.19 13.71
N VAL A 44 2.09 -2.26 13.66
CA VAL A 44 1.43 -2.82 12.50
C VAL A 44 1.64 -1.88 11.32
N TRP A 45 2.11 -2.42 10.21
CA TRP A 45 2.34 -1.62 9.01
C TRP A 45 1.17 -1.79 8.06
N GLU A 46 0.33 -0.76 7.98
CA GLU A 46 -0.87 -0.83 7.16
C GLU A 46 -1.20 0.53 6.56
N PRO A 47 -0.31 1.09 5.74
CA PRO A 47 -0.55 2.42 5.18
C PRO A 47 -1.76 2.48 4.26
N SER A 48 -2.24 1.35 3.78
CA SER A 48 -3.41 1.36 2.90
C SER A 48 -4.72 1.50 3.67
N SER A 49 -4.67 1.43 4.99
CA SER A 49 -5.87 1.60 5.82
C SER A 49 -5.64 2.50 7.03
N ASN A 50 -4.41 2.91 7.26
CA ASN A 50 -4.06 3.74 8.42
C ASN A 50 -3.63 5.12 7.94
N TRP A 51 -4.43 6.13 8.23
CA TRP A 51 -4.17 7.48 7.74
C TRP A 51 -2.90 8.08 8.34
N ALA A 52 -2.53 7.69 9.55
CA ALA A 52 -1.29 8.19 10.13
C ALA A 52 -0.08 7.75 9.31
N GLN A 53 -0.13 6.53 8.80
CA GLN A 53 0.97 6.01 7.99
C GLN A 53 0.84 6.42 6.53
N GLY A 54 -0.32 6.17 5.93
CA GLY A 54 -0.51 6.50 4.52
C GLY A 54 -0.59 7.98 4.27
N GLY A 55 -1.20 8.73 5.20
CA GLY A 55 -1.31 10.17 5.03
C GLY A 55 0.04 10.86 5.04
N ALA A 56 0.97 10.37 5.84
CA ALA A 56 2.31 10.94 5.87
C ALA A 56 3.00 10.75 4.50
N ILE A 57 2.77 9.62 3.85
CA ILE A 57 3.33 9.39 2.53
C ILE A 57 2.67 10.31 1.50
N ILE A 58 1.35 10.46 1.60
CA ILE A 58 0.63 11.33 0.68
C ILE A 58 1.18 12.76 0.77
N GLU A 59 1.38 13.22 1.99
CA GLU A 59 1.88 14.57 2.17
C GLU A 59 3.31 14.74 1.67
N ARG A 60 4.14 13.76 2.00
CA ARG A 60 5.55 13.84 1.61
C ARG A 60 5.73 13.79 0.10
N GLU A 61 4.98 12.93 -0.57
CA GLU A 61 5.13 12.74 -2.01
C GLU A 61 4.28 13.69 -2.84
N GLY A 62 3.34 14.37 -2.21
CA GLY A 62 2.49 15.28 -2.96
C GLY A 62 1.47 14.57 -3.83
N ILE A 63 0.89 13.51 -3.31
CA ILE A 63 -0.09 12.73 -4.07
C ILE A 63 -1.42 13.46 -4.10
N SER A 64 -1.96 13.66 -5.29
CA SER A 64 -3.26 14.29 -5.43
C SER A 64 -4.37 13.26 -5.28
N LEU A 65 -5.43 13.64 -4.62
CA LEU A 65 -6.57 12.77 -4.40
C LEU A 65 -7.84 13.52 -4.69
N TYR A 66 -8.77 12.87 -5.37
CA TYR A 66 -10.07 13.46 -5.57
C TYR A 66 -11.12 12.36 -5.74
N LEU A 67 -12.34 12.69 -5.35
CA LEU A 67 -13.45 11.76 -5.46
C LEU A 67 -13.91 11.75 -6.91
N TYR A 68 -13.79 10.58 -7.52
CA TYR A 68 -14.12 10.43 -8.93
C TYR A 68 -15.61 10.17 -9.14
N SER A 69 -16.20 9.39 -8.24
CA SER A 69 -17.61 9.07 -8.29
C SER A 69 -18.07 8.77 -6.88
N ASP A 70 -19.31 8.35 -6.74
CA ASP A 70 -19.88 8.10 -5.42
C ASP A 70 -19.06 7.11 -4.61
N SER A 71 -18.39 6.19 -5.28
CA SER A 71 -17.70 5.12 -4.57
C SER A 71 -16.29 4.92 -5.06
N GLU A 72 -15.73 5.88 -5.77
CA GLU A 72 -14.39 5.70 -6.32
C GLU A 72 -13.54 6.94 -6.13
N TRP A 73 -12.31 6.71 -5.65
CA TRP A 73 -11.32 7.75 -5.47
C TRP A 73 -10.24 7.61 -6.51
N ASN A 74 -9.70 8.72 -6.95
CA ASN A 74 -8.63 8.74 -7.92
C ASN A 74 -7.41 9.42 -7.32
N SER A 75 -6.23 8.93 -7.69
CA SER A 75 -4.98 9.48 -7.20
C SER A 75 -4.09 9.80 -8.38
N HIS A 76 -3.19 10.74 -8.18
CA HIS A 76 -2.28 11.16 -9.25
C HIS A 76 -0.93 11.49 -8.65
N LEU A 77 0.13 10.92 -9.25
CA LEU A 77 1.50 11.17 -8.82
C LEU A 77 2.45 10.90 -9.97
N GLY A 78 3.17 11.93 -10.38
CA GLY A 78 4.22 11.77 -11.36
C GLY A 78 3.79 11.11 -12.65
N GLY A 79 2.63 11.47 -13.17
CA GLY A 79 2.15 10.89 -14.40
C GLY A 79 1.41 9.58 -14.22
N LYS A 80 1.35 9.06 -13.01
CA LYS A 80 0.61 7.84 -12.72
C LYS A 80 -0.74 8.22 -12.14
N GLU A 81 -1.74 7.43 -12.48
CA GLU A 81 -3.09 7.67 -12.02
C GLU A 81 -3.74 6.34 -11.68
N TYR A 82 -4.27 6.23 -10.47
CA TYR A 82 -4.88 4.99 -10.00
C TYR A 82 -6.14 5.30 -9.24
N CYS A 83 -7.10 4.39 -9.32
CA CYS A 83 -8.34 4.55 -8.60
C CYS A 83 -8.57 3.37 -7.66
N ALA A 84 -9.44 3.58 -6.70
CA ALA A 84 -9.79 2.55 -5.73
C ALA A 84 -11.03 3.01 -4.98
N THR A 85 -11.58 2.11 -4.17
CA THR A 85 -12.77 2.44 -3.41
C THR A 85 -12.47 3.30 -2.19
N THR A 86 -11.20 3.40 -1.78
CA THR A 86 -10.82 4.29 -0.70
C THR A 86 -9.68 5.18 -1.16
N PRO A 87 -9.59 6.39 -0.61
CA PRO A 87 -8.50 7.28 -1.01
C PRO A 87 -7.13 6.75 -0.63
N LEU A 88 -7.00 6.05 0.50
CA LEU A 88 -5.71 5.52 0.88
C LEU A 88 -5.23 4.44 -0.07
N ILE A 89 -6.12 3.54 -0.48
CA ILE A 89 -5.72 2.50 -1.41
C ILE A 89 -5.33 3.11 -2.75
N ALA A 90 -6.10 4.08 -3.22
CA ALA A 90 -5.77 4.75 -4.47
C ALA A 90 -4.40 5.41 -4.38
N ALA A 91 -4.14 6.13 -3.29
CA ALA A 91 -2.88 6.82 -3.10
C ALA A 91 -1.71 5.85 -3.02
N MET A 92 -1.86 4.78 -2.26
CA MET A 92 -0.77 3.82 -2.09
C MET A 92 -0.47 3.08 -3.39
N ARG A 93 -1.49 2.74 -4.16
CA ARG A 93 -1.25 2.14 -5.48
C ARG A 93 -0.46 3.09 -6.36
N CYS A 94 -0.81 4.37 -6.33
CA CYS A 94 -0.10 5.35 -7.15
C CYS A 94 1.35 5.50 -6.71
N TYR A 95 1.57 5.50 -5.39
CA TYR A 95 2.92 5.59 -4.87
C TYR A 95 3.76 4.40 -5.29
N VAL A 96 3.20 3.19 -5.15
CA VAL A 96 3.92 1.98 -5.55
C VAL A 96 4.25 2.03 -7.03
N ALA A 97 3.29 2.43 -7.86
CA ALA A 97 3.54 2.51 -9.29
C ALA A 97 4.63 3.50 -9.63
N SER A 98 4.71 4.60 -8.88
CA SER A 98 5.72 5.62 -9.14
C SER A 98 7.13 5.12 -8.82
N LYS A 99 7.24 4.12 -7.95
CA LYS A 99 8.54 3.60 -7.54
C LYS A 99 8.86 2.25 -8.16
N LEU A 100 7.89 1.37 -8.26
CA LEU A 100 8.11 0.01 -8.70
C LEU A 100 7.47 -0.30 -10.04
N GLY A 101 6.67 0.62 -10.58
CA GLY A 101 6.04 0.39 -11.86
C GLY A 101 4.66 -0.19 -11.73
N ASP A 102 4.11 -0.59 -12.88
CA ASP A 102 2.72 -1.04 -12.93
C ASP A 102 2.57 -2.53 -12.59
N GLU A 103 3.69 -3.20 -12.37
CA GLU A 103 3.67 -4.60 -11.94
C GLU A 103 4.66 -4.81 -10.83
N VAL A 104 4.28 -5.62 -9.85
CA VAL A 104 5.06 -5.85 -8.66
C VAL A 104 5.10 -7.34 -8.38
N GLU A 105 6.27 -7.84 -7.98
CA GLU A 105 6.41 -9.24 -7.60
C GLU A 105 6.16 -9.38 -6.12
N VAL A 106 4.96 -9.83 -5.79
CA VAL A 106 4.55 -9.98 -4.39
C VAL A 106 4.94 -11.36 -3.91
N PRO A 107 5.53 -11.47 -2.70
CA PRO A 107 5.86 -12.79 -2.16
C PRO A 107 4.64 -13.69 -2.11
N GLU A 108 4.85 -14.96 -2.44
CA GLU A 108 3.76 -15.91 -2.54
C GLU A 108 3.04 -16.07 -1.21
N GLU A 109 3.76 -16.00 -0.11
CA GLU A 109 3.14 -16.17 1.18
C GLU A 109 2.15 -15.06 1.49
N LEU A 110 2.33 -13.88 0.90
CA LEU A 110 1.37 -12.81 1.07
C LEU A 110 0.12 -13.06 0.24
N LEU A 111 0.29 -13.69 -0.91
CA LEU A 111 -0.85 -14.04 -1.74
C LEU A 111 -1.69 -15.13 -1.07
N ASP A 112 -1.02 -16.06 -0.40
CA ASP A 112 -1.71 -17.14 0.29
C ASP A 112 -2.46 -16.65 1.51
N CYS A 113 -2.09 -15.50 2.01
CA CYS A 113 -2.72 -14.96 3.20
C CYS A 113 -3.81 -13.96 2.87
N VAL A 114 -4.22 -13.92 1.65
CA VAL A 114 -5.30 -13.02 1.26
C VAL A 114 -6.58 -13.44 1.94
N TYR A 115 -7.27 -12.47 2.46
CA TYR A 115 -8.54 -12.70 3.13
C TYR A 115 -9.44 -11.52 2.80
N GLU A 116 -10.69 -11.79 2.86
CA GLU A 116 -11.67 -10.77 2.49
C GLU A 116 -12.31 -10.13 3.66
#